data_10b1872780fe2e533b27c09147bd6b4c
#
_entry.id   10b1872780fe2e533b27c09147bd6b4c
#
_cell.length_a   1.000
_cell.length_b   1.000
_cell.length_c   1.000
_cell.angle_alpha   90.00
_cell.angle_beta   90.00
_cell.angle_gamma   90.00
#
_symmetry.space_group_name_H-M   'P 1'
#
loop_
_entity.id
_entity.type
_entity.pdbx_description
1 polymer ?
#
loop_
_entity_poly.entity_id
_entity_poly.type
_entity_poly.pdbx_seq_one_letter_code
_entity_poly.pdbx_strand_id
1 'polypeptide(L)'
;TPMKDVKQSTRQEVFEFVVKELQEAAPLLSAERSNQLGDYYGRLTRPVAYFLLAKLALNAEVYTNNSWTAGSQPDGKSVFFEVGGQRLNAWETVIAYCDSITALGYQLSRTYEENFSVFNETSVENIFTIPMDKNFYTNQMQYLFRSRHYNHAKAYGLSGENGSAATIEALRTFGYDTDSVDARFSKCYFAGVVLDLNGDTVRLDTGQVLEYLPWKVDVDISGKPFEKVAGARMKKYAIDKTATKDGKLMDNDIVLFRYADVLLMKSEALVRNGGNGEAELNQV
;
A
#
# COMPACT_ATOMS: atom_id res chain seq x y z
N THR A 1 -8.29 -33.27 -14.45
CA THR A 1 -7.81 -34.11 -13.35
C THR A 1 -8.87 -34.09 -12.27
N PRO A 2 -9.40 -35.22 -11.81
CA PRO A 2 -10.35 -35.20 -10.72
C PRO A 2 -9.67 -34.60 -9.48
N MET A 3 -10.35 -33.69 -8.79
CA MET A 3 -9.94 -33.13 -7.50
C MET A 3 -10.04 -34.19 -6.39
N LYS A 4 -9.39 -35.32 -6.59
CA LYS A 4 -9.26 -36.32 -5.55
C LYS A 4 -8.15 -35.89 -4.61
N ASP A 5 -8.48 -35.83 -3.33
CA ASP A 5 -7.52 -35.71 -2.22
C ASP A 5 -6.77 -34.37 -2.10
N VAL A 6 -7.42 -33.23 -2.42
CA VAL A 6 -6.91 -31.93 -2.01
C VAL A 6 -6.96 -31.86 -0.47
N LYS A 7 -5.80 -31.86 0.16
CA LYS A 7 -5.64 -31.71 1.61
C LYS A 7 -5.21 -30.28 1.91
N GLN A 8 -5.74 -29.72 2.98
CA GLN A 8 -5.29 -28.45 3.51
C GLN A 8 -3.92 -28.65 4.16
N SER A 9 -2.91 -27.90 3.70
CA SER A 9 -1.61 -27.81 4.37
C SER A 9 -1.68 -26.89 5.58
N THR A 10 -0.78 -27.11 6.53
CA THR A 10 -0.60 -26.21 7.66
C THR A 10 -0.02 -24.87 7.22
N ARG A 11 -0.19 -23.82 8.02
CA ARG A 11 0.40 -22.51 7.76
C ARG A 11 1.93 -22.58 7.65
N GLN A 12 2.57 -23.35 8.51
CA GLN A 12 4.02 -23.57 8.49
C GLN A 12 4.48 -24.25 7.19
N GLU A 13 3.84 -25.33 6.75
CA GLU A 13 4.18 -25.99 5.49
C GLU A 13 4.07 -25.05 4.29
N VAL A 14 3.01 -24.23 4.24
CA VAL A 14 2.85 -23.23 3.16
C VAL A 14 3.93 -22.15 3.24
N PHE A 15 4.26 -21.67 4.44
CA PHE A 15 5.32 -20.70 4.65
C PHE A 15 6.68 -21.22 4.17
N GLU A 16 7.07 -22.42 4.60
CA GLU A 16 8.33 -23.06 4.21
C GLU A 16 8.40 -23.28 2.68
N PHE A 17 7.30 -23.73 2.08
CA PHE A 17 7.19 -23.88 0.64
C PHE A 17 7.40 -22.54 -0.09
N VAL A 18 6.69 -21.48 0.29
CA VAL A 18 6.78 -20.17 -0.37
C VAL A 18 8.18 -19.56 -0.21
N VAL A 19 8.79 -19.66 0.98
CA VAL A 19 10.16 -19.19 1.21
C VAL A 19 11.14 -19.91 0.28
N LYS A 20 11.06 -21.25 0.21
CA LYS A 20 11.91 -22.06 -0.66
C LYS A 20 11.76 -21.66 -2.13
N GLU A 21 10.54 -21.60 -2.64
CA GLU A 21 10.27 -21.24 -4.05
C GLU A 21 10.82 -19.83 -4.39
N LEU A 22 10.65 -18.86 -3.48
CA LEU A 22 11.18 -17.51 -3.68
C LEU A 22 12.72 -17.49 -3.66
N GLN A 23 13.35 -18.23 -2.76
CA GLN A 23 14.81 -18.32 -2.69
C GLN A 23 15.42 -18.98 -3.92
N GLU A 24 14.78 -20.01 -4.46
CA GLU A 24 15.20 -20.68 -5.69
C GLU A 24 14.96 -19.80 -6.92
N ALA A 25 13.86 -19.06 -6.98
CA ALA A 25 13.51 -18.19 -8.09
C ALA A 25 14.34 -16.90 -8.14
N ALA A 26 14.61 -16.26 -6.99
CA ALA A 26 15.21 -14.93 -6.93
C ALA A 26 16.52 -14.78 -7.75
N PRO A 27 17.50 -15.72 -7.71
CA PRO A 27 18.72 -15.61 -8.51
C PRO A 27 18.48 -15.72 -10.02
N LEU A 28 17.38 -16.34 -10.44
CA LEU A 28 17.00 -16.53 -11.84
C LEU A 28 16.23 -15.35 -12.42
N LEU A 29 15.66 -14.50 -11.54
CA LEU A 29 14.89 -13.33 -11.94
C LEU A 29 15.80 -12.17 -12.33
N SER A 30 15.32 -11.32 -13.26
CA SER A 30 16.00 -10.07 -13.63
C SER A 30 16.10 -9.13 -12.43
N ALA A 31 17.19 -8.35 -12.37
CA ALA A 31 17.37 -7.27 -11.40
C ALA A 31 16.67 -5.95 -11.81
N GLU A 32 16.10 -5.92 -13.01
CA GLU A 32 15.42 -4.73 -13.54
C GLU A 32 14.20 -4.32 -12.69
N ARG A 33 13.83 -3.05 -12.81
CA ARG A 33 12.66 -2.49 -12.12
C ARG A 33 11.36 -2.96 -12.75
N SER A 34 10.48 -3.52 -11.94
CA SER A 34 9.17 -4.00 -12.37
C SER A 34 8.16 -2.88 -12.64
N ASN A 35 8.32 -1.74 -11.98
CA ASN A 35 7.40 -0.61 -12.11
C ASN A 35 7.71 0.31 -13.31
N GLN A 36 8.87 0.20 -13.93
CA GLN A 36 9.27 1.07 -15.05
C GLN A 36 8.94 0.44 -16.40
N LEU A 37 8.62 1.31 -17.37
CA LEU A 37 8.34 0.88 -18.74
C LEU A 37 9.54 0.14 -19.33
N GLY A 38 9.28 -0.97 -20.00
CA GLY A 38 10.29 -1.83 -20.61
C GLY A 38 9.89 -3.29 -20.56
N ASP A 39 10.84 -4.20 -20.85
CA ASP A 39 10.59 -5.64 -20.98
C ASP A 39 10.10 -6.31 -19.69
N TYR A 40 10.37 -5.69 -18.55
CA TYR A 40 10.02 -6.22 -17.23
C TYR A 40 8.86 -5.48 -16.56
N TYR A 41 8.24 -4.53 -17.24
CA TYR A 41 7.12 -3.78 -16.70
C TYR A 41 5.95 -4.69 -16.28
N GLY A 42 5.55 -4.59 -15.02
CA GLY A 42 4.51 -5.41 -14.41
C GLY A 42 4.88 -6.88 -14.14
N ARG A 43 6.13 -7.29 -14.42
CA ARG A 43 6.59 -8.66 -14.17
C ARG A 43 7.19 -8.80 -12.79
N LEU A 44 7.19 -10.03 -12.27
CA LEU A 44 7.92 -10.37 -11.06
C LEU A 44 9.43 -10.36 -11.35
N THR A 45 10.16 -9.49 -10.66
CA THR A 45 11.60 -9.32 -10.78
C THR A 45 12.29 -9.61 -9.44
N ARG A 46 13.62 -9.68 -9.44
CA ARG A 46 14.40 -10.00 -8.24
C ARG A 46 14.09 -9.08 -7.05
N PRO A 47 14.00 -7.75 -7.17
CA PRO A 47 13.62 -6.88 -6.05
C PRO A 47 12.24 -7.21 -5.48
N VAL A 48 11.29 -7.66 -6.31
CA VAL A 48 9.97 -8.10 -5.83
C VAL A 48 10.08 -9.37 -4.99
N ALA A 49 10.90 -10.35 -5.44
CA ALA A 49 11.17 -11.57 -4.66
C ALA A 49 11.86 -11.25 -3.32
N TYR A 50 12.84 -10.35 -3.32
CA TYR A 50 13.51 -9.91 -2.08
C TYR A 50 12.56 -9.21 -1.13
N PHE A 51 11.66 -8.37 -1.64
CA PHE A 51 10.63 -7.72 -0.81
C PHE A 51 9.72 -8.75 -0.13
N LEU A 52 9.25 -9.76 -0.89
CA LEU A 52 8.42 -10.82 -0.34
C LEU A 52 9.17 -11.66 0.71
N LEU A 53 10.44 -12.00 0.45
CA LEU A 53 11.28 -12.73 1.41
C LEU A 53 11.50 -11.93 2.70
N ALA A 54 11.78 -10.63 2.60
CA ALA A 54 11.86 -9.74 3.76
C ALA A 54 10.55 -9.73 4.56
N LYS A 55 9.41 -9.58 3.88
CA LYS A 55 8.08 -9.56 4.51
C LYS A 55 7.70 -10.89 5.17
N LEU A 56 8.06 -12.01 4.55
CA LEU A 56 7.87 -13.35 5.13
C LEU A 56 8.75 -13.55 6.37
N ALA A 57 10.02 -13.15 6.30
CA ALA A 57 10.93 -13.24 7.45
C ALA A 57 10.49 -12.34 8.62
N LEU A 58 10.00 -11.12 8.34
CA LEU A 58 9.47 -10.20 9.35
C LEU A 58 8.29 -10.81 10.14
N ASN A 59 7.50 -11.66 9.50
CA ASN A 59 6.34 -12.31 10.08
C ASN A 59 6.58 -13.79 10.43
N ALA A 60 7.84 -14.24 10.46
CA ALA A 60 8.19 -15.65 10.67
C ALA A 60 7.66 -16.22 11.98
N GLU A 61 7.66 -15.43 13.07
CA GLU A 61 7.10 -15.83 14.37
C GLU A 61 5.64 -16.32 14.26
N VAL A 62 4.84 -15.63 13.44
CA VAL A 62 3.44 -15.98 13.20
C VAL A 62 3.32 -17.19 12.27
N TYR A 63 4.12 -17.22 11.21
CA TYR A 63 3.97 -18.23 10.16
C TYR A 63 4.53 -19.60 10.55
N THR A 64 5.53 -19.64 11.43
CA THR A 64 6.09 -20.91 11.93
C THR A 64 5.30 -21.51 13.10
N ASN A 65 4.26 -20.84 13.57
CA ASN A 65 3.39 -21.33 14.64
C ASN A 65 2.04 -21.78 14.06
N ASN A 66 1.76 -23.10 14.11
CA ASN A 66 0.48 -23.67 13.66
C ASN A 66 -0.65 -23.49 14.69
N SER A 67 -0.33 -23.16 15.95
CA SER A 67 -1.31 -22.96 17.00
C SER A 67 -1.71 -21.48 17.09
N TRP A 68 -2.94 -21.18 16.73
CA TRP A 68 -3.50 -19.83 16.84
C TRP A 68 -3.70 -19.34 18.28
N THR A 69 -3.85 -20.29 19.20
CA THR A 69 -4.19 -20.03 20.61
C THR A 69 -3.00 -20.16 21.57
N ALA A 70 -1.84 -20.58 21.08
CA ALA A 70 -0.66 -20.74 21.93
C ALA A 70 -0.13 -19.37 22.37
N GLY A 71 -0.04 -19.16 23.67
CA GLY A 71 0.47 -17.93 24.28
C GLY A 71 1.97 -17.69 24.10
N SER A 72 2.71 -18.64 23.51
CA SER A 72 4.14 -18.50 23.20
C SER A 72 4.34 -18.58 21.69
N GLN A 73 4.72 -17.49 21.09
CA GLN A 73 5.20 -17.44 19.70
C GLN A 73 6.71 -17.75 19.73
N PRO A 74 7.26 -18.46 18.72
CA PRO A 74 8.71 -18.54 18.59
C PRO A 74 9.28 -17.12 18.39
N ASP A 75 10.38 -16.82 19.08
CA ASP A 75 11.11 -15.58 18.82
C ASP A 75 11.75 -15.66 17.44
N GLY A 76 11.66 -14.59 16.65
CA GLY A 76 12.29 -14.52 15.33
C GLY A 76 13.81 -14.76 15.36
N LYS A 77 14.47 -14.53 16.48
CA LYS A 77 15.88 -14.93 16.71
C LYS A 77 16.10 -16.44 16.68
N SER A 78 15.06 -17.24 16.88
CA SER A 78 15.12 -18.71 16.84
C SER A 78 14.66 -19.31 15.51
N VAL A 79 14.16 -18.48 14.57
CA VAL A 79 13.78 -18.90 13.22
C VAL A 79 14.88 -18.53 12.24
N PHE A 80 15.39 -19.48 11.49
CA PHE A 80 16.56 -19.31 10.66
C PHE A 80 16.25 -19.52 9.17
N PHE A 81 16.99 -18.79 8.35
CA PHE A 81 16.94 -18.83 6.88
C PHE A 81 18.36 -18.99 6.33
N GLU A 82 18.48 -19.64 5.19
CA GLU A 82 19.73 -19.65 4.41
C GLU A 82 19.71 -18.50 3.41
N VAL A 83 20.62 -17.55 3.54
CA VAL A 83 20.71 -16.36 2.68
C VAL A 83 22.15 -16.21 2.18
N GLY A 84 22.38 -16.37 0.88
CA GLY A 84 23.73 -16.23 0.31
C GLY A 84 24.78 -17.19 0.91
N GLY A 85 24.36 -18.38 1.36
CA GLY A 85 25.23 -19.37 2.02
C GLY A 85 25.50 -19.07 3.50
N GLN A 86 24.81 -18.12 4.09
CA GLN A 86 24.87 -17.80 5.52
C GLN A 86 23.56 -18.18 6.21
N ARG A 87 23.64 -18.71 7.41
CA ARG A 87 22.48 -19.01 8.25
C ARG A 87 22.17 -17.80 9.13
N LEU A 88 21.11 -17.07 8.79
CA LEU A 88 20.67 -15.84 9.44
C LEU A 88 19.37 -16.09 10.20
N ASN A 89 19.19 -15.41 11.35
CA ASN A 89 17.88 -15.39 12.03
C ASN A 89 16.86 -14.56 11.23
N ALA A 90 15.59 -14.57 11.61
CA ALA A 90 14.54 -13.88 10.87
C ALA A 90 14.82 -12.37 10.70
N TRP A 91 15.29 -11.70 11.74
CA TRP A 91 15.56 -10.26 11.70
C TRP A 91 16.79 -9.92 10.84
N GLU A 92 17.86 -10.69 10.95
CA GLU A 92 19.04 -10.58 10.10
C GLU A 92 18.68 -10.83 8.63
N THR A 93 17.76 -11.77 8.37
CA THR A 93 17.24 -12.07 7.04
C THR A 93 16.48 -10.89 6.44
N VAL A 94 15.62 -10.23 7.22
CA VAL A 94 14.92 -9.01 6.81
C VAL A 94 15.93 -7.94 6.42
N ILE A 95 16.92 -7.67 7.28
CA ILE A 95 17.94 -6.65 7.03
C ILE A 95 18.70 -6.95 5.74
N ALA A 96 19.13 -8.21 5.55
CA ALA A 96 19.90 -8.62 4.37
C ALA A 96 19.13 -8.41 3.05
N TYR A 97 17.84 -8.77 3.00
CA TYR A 97 17.02 -8.55 1.81
C TYR A 97 16.67 -7.07 1.60
N CYS A 98 16.44 -6.30 2.67
CA CYS A 98 16.24 -4.85 2.57
C CYS A 98 17.49 -4.16 2.03
N ASP A 99 18.68 -4.52 2.50
CA ASP A 99 19.96 -4.00 2.00
C ASP A 99 20.19 -4.38 0.53
N SER A 100 19.79 -5.60 0.14
CA SER A 100 19.85 -6.04 -1.24
C SER A 100 18.96 -5.21 -2.16
N ILE A 101 17.76 -4.81 -1.72
CA ILE A 101 16.86 -3.92 -2.47
C ILE A 101 17.49 -2.52 -2.57
N THR A 102 18.05 -2.01 -1.48
CA THR A 102 18.75 -0.73 -1.46
C THR A 102 19.93 -0.71 -2.46
N ALA A 103 20.72 -1.79 -2.48
CA ALA A 103 21.84 -1.94 -3.41
C ALA A 103 21.42 -1.99 -4.89
N LEU A 104 20.16 -2.35 -5.19
CA LEU A 104 19.57 -2.26 -6.54
C LEU A 104 19.13 -0.82 -6.92
N GLY A 105 19.43 0.18 -6.08
CA GLY A 105 19.21 1.59 -6.39
C GLY A 105 17.80 2.10 -6.09
N TYR A 106 16.99 1.35 -5.32
CA TYR A 106 15.72 1.88 -4.82
C TYR A 106 15.96 2.94 -3.74
N GLN A 107 15.16 3.99 -3.76
CA GLN A 107 15.22 5.11 -2.82
C GLN A 107 13.86 5.75 -2.67
N LEU A 108 13.66 6.56 -1.62
CA LEU A 108 12.43 7.35 -1.48
C LEU A 108 12.30 8.34 -2.64
N SER A 109 11.09 8.52 -3.12
CA SER A 109 10.76 9.60 -4.05
C SER A 109 10.90 10.95 -3.36
N ARG A 110 11.15 12.01 -4.14
CA ARG A 110 11.29 13.36 -3.59
C ARG A 110 10.04 13.83 -2.86
N THR A 111 8.88 13.44 -3.36
CA THR A 111 7.60 13.70 -2.72
C THR A 111 6.77 12.42 -2.65
N TYR A 112 5.92 12.33 -1.63
CA TYR A 112 5.01 11.20 -1.45
C TYR A 112 4.09 11.00 -2.66
N GLU A 113 3.63 12.10 -3.27
CA GLU A 113 2.67 12.12 -4.37
C GLU A 113 3.23 11.55 -5.67
N GLU A 114 4.55 11.61 -5.89
CA GLU A 114 5.18 11.03 -7.08
C GLU A 114 4.86 9.53 -7.23
N ASN A 115 4.74 8.81 -6.12
CA ASN A 115 4.43 7.38 -6.11
C ASN A 115 3.01 7.06 -6.59
N PHE A 116 2.11 8.03 -6.57
CA PHE A 116 0.68 7.88 -6.87
C PHE A 116 0.22 8.82 -7.98
N SER A 117 1.15 9.42 -8.71
CA SER A 117 0.86 10.27 -9.88
C SER A 117 0.22 9.47 -11.01
N VAL A 118 -0.28 10.15 -12.04
CA VAL A 118 -0.87 9.49 -13.21
C VAL A 118 0.17 8.64 -13.95
N PHE A 119 1.42 9.12 -14.00
CA PHE A 119 2.54 8.42 -14.64
C PHE A 119 3.54 7.93 -13.57
N ASN A 120 3.04 7.17 -12.61
CA ASN A 120 3.82 6.70 -11.48
C ASN A 120 4.74 5.50 -11.79
N GLU A 121 4.75 5.01 -13.02
CA GLU A 121 5.77 4.10 -13.54
C GLU A 121 7.18 4.72 -13.52
N THR A 122 7.27 6.04 -13.44
CA THR A 122 8.55 6.77 -13.32
C THR A 122 9.09 6.81 -11.89
N SER A 123 8.33 6.37 -10.89
CA SER A 123 8.73 6.40 -9.49
C SER A 123 10.00 5.60 -9.25
N VAL A 124 10.94 6.19 -8.51
CA VAL A 124 12.17 5.53 -8.05
C VAL A 124 11.96 4.70 -6.78
N GLU A 125 10.80 4.86 -6.17
CA GLU A 125 10.42 4.23 -4.91
C GLU A 125 9.55 2.98 -5.12
N ASN A 126 8.67 2.97 -6.12
CA ASN A 126 7.79 1.84 -6.39
C ASN A 126 8.60 0.61 -6.78
N ILE A 127 8.31 -0.53 -6.13
CA ILE A 127 9.00 -1.82 -6.35
C ILE A 127 8.14 -2.73 -7.21
N PHE A 128 6.84 -2.79 -6.91
CA PHE A 128 5.89 -3.58 -7.67
C PHE A 128 4.56 -2.86 -7.78
N THR A 129 4.08 -2.75 -9.01
CA THR A 129 2.79 -2.15 -9.34
C THR A 129 1.98 -3.08 -10.22
N ILE A 130 0.67 -2.90 -10.23
CA ILE A 130 -0.19 -3.46 -11.26
C ILE A 130 -0.29 -2.41 -12.36
N PRO A 131 0.27 -2.67 -13.56
CA PRO A 131 0.17 -1.76 -14.68
C PRO A 131 -1.27 -1.47 -15.05
N MET A 132 -1.59 -0.20 -15.26
CA MET A 132 -2.89 0.25 -15.68
C MET A 132 -2.79 0.99 -17.02
N ASP A 133 -3.84 0.88 -17.83
CA ASP A 133 -3.97 1.58 -19.12
C ASP A 133 -5.44 1.88 -19.34
N LYS A 134 -5.78 3.16 -19.43
CA LYS A 134 -7.17 3.62 -19.60
C LYS A 134 -7.84 3.14 -20.88
N ASN A 135 -7.07 2.67 -21.87
CA ASN A 135 -7.61 2.19 -23.13
C ASN A 135 -7.93 0.69 -23.10
N PHE A 136 -7.16 -0.09 -22.31
CA PHE A 136 -7.22 -1.55 -22.33
C PHE A 136 -7.90 -2.16 -21.10
N TYR A 137 -7.73 -1.54 -19.92
CA TYR A 137 -8.25 -2.12 -18.68
C TYR A 137 -9.60 -1.53 -18.32
N THR A 138 -10.62 -2.35 -18.38
CA THR A 138 -12.01 -1.98 -18.06
C THR A 138 -12.42 -2.36 -16.64
N ASN A 139 -11.54 -2.94 -15.85
CA ASN A 139 -11.84 -3.26 -14.47
C ASN A 139 -11.96 -1.97 -13.64
N GLN A 140 -12.69 -2.06 -12.56
CA GLN A 140 -13.10 -0.89 -11.78
C GLN A 140 -12.36 -0.81 -10.43
N MET A 141 -11.09 -1.20 -10.39
CA MET A 141 -10.24 -1.12 -9.18
C MET A 141 -10.14 0.32 -8.64
N GLN A 142 -10.30 1.31 -9.51
CA GLN A 142 -10.36 2.73 -9.13
C GLN A 142 -11.53 3.11 -8.21
N TYR A 143 -12.48 2.23 -7.94
CA TYR A 143 -13.53 2.52 -6.96
C TYR A 143 -12.97 2.86 -5.57
N LEU A 144 -11.83 2.31 -5.20
CA LEU A 144 -11.13 2.68 -3.99
C LEU A 144 -10.71 4.15 -3.98
N PHE A 145 -10.50 4.74 -5.16
CA PHE A 145 -10.06 6.13 -5.35
C PHE A 145 -11.22 7.08 -5.68
N ARG A 146 -12.37 6.57 -6.08
CA ARG A 146 -13.56 7.33 -6.46
C ARG A 146 -14.54 7.54 -5.30
N SER A 147 -14.05 7.57 -4.07
CA SER A 147 -14.90 7.72 -2.88
C SER A 147 -15.55 9.11 -2.74
N ARG A 148 -15.29 10.03 -3.67
CA ARG A 148 -15.77 11.42 -3.63
C ARG A 148 -17.27 11.52 -3.77
N HIS A 149 -17.85 12.55 -3.14
CA HIS A 149 -19.22 12.98 -3.37
C HIS A 149 -19.42 13.34 -4.87
N TYR A 150 -20.64 13.17 -5.39
CA TYR A 150 -20.97 13.44 -6.80
C TYR A 150 -20.60 14.86 -7.23
N ASN A 151 -20.94 15.88 -6.42
CA ASN A 151 -20.60 17.28 -6.73
C ASN A 151 -19.10 17.55 -6.68
N HIS A 152 -18.37 16.90 -5.75
CA HIS A 152 -16.91 16.97 -5.71
C HIS A 152 -16.32 16.42 -7.00
N ALA A 153 -16.71 15.22 -7.41
CA ALA A 153 -16.22 14.62 -8.64
C ALA A 153 -16.59 15.46 -9.88
N LYS A 154 -17.83 15.97 -9.96
CA LYS A 154 -18.28 16.85 -11.02
C LYS A 154 -17.45 18.13 -11.17
N ALA A 155 -17.03 18.73 -10.04
CA ALA A 155 -16.13 19.87 -10.03
C ALA A 155 -14.75 19.58 -10.64
N TYR A 156 -14.34 18.31 -10.69
CA TYR A 156 -13.15 17.84 -11.39
C TYR A 156 -13.43 17.30 -12.81
N GLY A 157 -14.66 17.38 -13.30
CA GLY A 157 -15.06 16.81 -14.60
C GLY A 157 -15.16 15.28 -14.59
N LEU A 158 -15.37 14.65 -13.42
CA LEU A 158 -15.42 13.21 -13.23
C LEU A 158 -16.72 12.79 -12.55
N SER A 159 -16.96 11.49 -12.48
CA SER A 159 -18.01 10.89 -11.64
C SER A 159 -17.48 10.46 -10.27
N GLY A 160 -18.33 10.57 -9.26
CA GLY A 160 -18.09 10.07 -7.91
C GLY A 160 -18.96 8.87 -7.58
N GLU A 161 -18.49 8.04 -6.64
CA GLU A 161 -19.25 6.89 -6.15
C GLU A 161 -19.79 7.11 -4.73
N ASN A 162 -19.31 8.14 -4.04
CA ASN A 162 -19.68 8.50 -2.66
C ASN A 162 -19.57 7.30 -1.69
N GLY A 163 -18.55 6.48 -1.87
CA GLY A 163 -18.36 5.21 -1.19
C GLY A 163 -17.43 5.29 0.02
N SER A 164 -16.28 4.63 -0.08
CA SER A 164 -15.32 4.41 1.03
C SER A 164 -14.89 5.68 1.74
N ALA A 165 -14.74 5.59 3.07
CA ALA A 165 -14.21 6.64 3.93
C ALA A 165 -13.14 6.08 4.87
N ALA A 166 -12.32 6.97 5.45
CA ALA A 166 -11.37 6.60 6.49
C ALA A 166 -12.10 6.07 7.74
N THR A 167 -11.50 5.10 8.42
CA THR A 167 -11.97 4.65 9.73
C THR A 167 -11.60 5.67 10.82
N ILE A 168 -12.27 5.57 11.97
CA ILE A 168 -11.95 6.39 13.15
C ILE A 168 -10.51 6.15 13.60
N GLU A 169 -10.04 4.90 13.54
CA GLU A 169 -8.66 4.53 13.89
C GLU A 169 -7.65 5.18 12.95
N ALA A 170 -7.94 5.27 11.65
CA ALA A 170 -7.08 6.00 10.71
C ALA A 170 -6.98 7.47 11.08
N LEU A 171 -8.10 8.13 11.40
CA LEU A 171 -8.10 9.54 11.84
C LEU A 171 -7.24 9.74 13.10
N ARG A 172 -7.37 8.86 14.07
CA ARG A 172 -6.59 8.91 15.33
C ARG A 172 -5.11 8.68 15.07
N THR A 173 -4.77 7.69 14.25
CA THR A 173 -3.38 7.36 13.91
C THR A 173 -2.68 8.53 13.21
N PHE A 174 -3.38 9.23 12.33
CA PHE A 174 -2.86 10.45 11.70
C PHE A 174 -2.90 11.68 12.60
N GLY A 175 -3.47 11.59 13.79
CA GLY A 175 -3.64 12.74 14.68
C GLY A 175 -4.57 13.81 14.11
N TYR A 176 -5.54 13.42 13.28
CA TYR A 176 -6.47 14.38 12.68
C TYR A 176 -7.18 15.21 13.76
N ASP A 177 -7.28 16.53 13.53
CA ASP A 177 -7.89 17.50 14.44
C ASP A 177 -7.10 17.72 15.74
N THR A 178 -5.78 17.47 15.71
CA THR A 178 -4.85 17.77 16.80
C THR A 178 -3.76 18.73 16.32
N ASP A 179 -2.99 19.29 17.26
CA ASP A 179 -1.83 20.16 16.94
C ASP A 179 -0.66 19.41 16.28
N SER A 180 -0.71 18.07 16.24
CA SER A 180 0.35 17.19 15.72
C SER A 180 -0.17 16.29 14.61
N VAL A 181 -1.01 16.81 13.72
CA VAL A 181 -1.50 16.02 12.58
C VAL A 181 -0.35 15.64 11.64
N ASP A 182 -0.29 14.35 11.28
CA ASP A 182 0.65 13.86 10.30
C ASP A 182 0.40 14.50 8.93
N ALA A 183 1.44 15.10 8.33
CA ALA A 183 1.35 15.79 7.05
C ALA A 183 0.83 14.89 5.90
N ARG A 184 0.99 13.58 6.02
CA ARG A 184 0.47 12.58 5.06
C ARG A 184 -1.06 12.48 5.09
N PHE A 185 -1.74 12.91 6.16
CA PHE A 185 -3.20 12.91 6.22
C PHE A 185 -3.81 13.67 5.03
N SER A 186 -3.37 14.90 4.81
CA SER A 186 -3.85 15.75 3.71
C SER A 186 -3.49 15.22 2.31
N LYS A 187 -2.52 14.30 2.21
CA LYS A 187 -2.13 13.60 0.99
C LYS A 187 -3.02 12.36 0.72
N CYS A 188 -3.52 11.75 1.78
CA CYS A 188 -4.30 10.50 1.72
C CYS A 188 -5.81 10.72 1.73
N TYR A 189 -6.29 11.84 2.29
CA TYR A 189 -7.71 12.08 2.51
C TYR A 189 -8.16 13.49 2.17
N PHE A 190 -9.40 13.60 1.69
CA PHE A 190 -10.18 14.83 1.66
C PHE A 190 -11.02 14.91 2.94
N ALA A 191 -10.93 16.02 3.68
CA ALA A 191 -11.64 16.27 4.92
C ALA A 191 -12.04 17.75 5.01
N GLY A 192 -13.15 18.05 5.68
CA GLY A 192 -13.64 19.41 5.80
C GLY A 192 -14.18 19.99 4.49
N VAL A 193 -14.08 21.30 4.33
CA VAL A 193 -14.58 22.02 3.14
C VAL A 193 -13.85 21.56 1.87
N VAL A 194 -14.63 21.25 0.86
CA VAL A 194 -14.12 20.77 -0.43
C VAL A 194 -13.89 21.95 -1.37
N LEU A 195 -12.69 21.99 -1.93
CA LEU A 195 -12.32 22.98 -2.95
C LEU A 195 -12.23 22.29 -4.32
N ASP A 196 -12.53 23.03 -5.38
CA ASP A 196 -12.29 22.62 -6.75
C ASP A 196 -10.82 22.84 -7.17
N LEU A 197 -10.52 22.62 -8.44
CA LEU A 197 -9.16 22.78 -9.00
C LEU A 197 -8.68 24.24 -9.06
N ASN A 198 -9.59 25.20 -8.93
CA ASN A 198 -9.27 26.63 -8.94
C ASN A 198 -9.14 27.18 -7.50
N GLY A 199 -9.47 26.36 -6.50
CA GLY A 199 -9.50 26.76 -5.09
C GLY A 199 -10.86 27.32 -4.64
N ASP A 200 -11.89 27.26 -5.47
CA ASP A 200 -13.23 27.68 -5.14
C ASP A 200 -13.99 26.58 -4.37
N THR A 201 -14.87 27.00 -3.46
CA THR A 201 -15.66 26.06 -2.66
C THR A 201 -16.67 25.30 -3.52
N VAL A 202 -16.65 23.98 -3.46
CA VAL A 202 -17.65 23.13 -4.10
C VAL A 202 -18.97 23.20 -3.33
N ARG A 203 -20.09 23.28 -4.04
CA ARG A 203 -21.43 23.34 -3.47
C ARG A 203 -22.26 22.11 -3.82
N LEU A 204 -23.14 21.75 -2.89
CA LEU A 204 -24.21 20.79 -3.12
C LEU A 204 -25.28 21.41 -4.06
N ASP A 205 -26.12 20.58 -4.62
CA ASP A 205 -27.25 21.01 -5.46
C ASP A 205 -28.24 21.92 -4.68
N THR A 206 -28.23 21.83 -3.37
CA THR A 206 -28.97 22.71 -2.44
C THR A 206 -28.37 24.12 -2.28
N GLY A 207 -27.18 24.37 -2.86
CA GLY A 207 -26.42 25.60 -2.68
C GLY A 207 -25.53 25.64 -1.45
N GLN A 208 -25.65 24.69 -0.52
CA GLN A 208 -24.80 24.59 0.64
C GLN A 208 -23.36 24.22 0.25
N VAL A 209 -22.36 24.69 1.03
CA VAL A 209 -20.96 24.28 0.85
C VAL A 209 -20.84 22.77 1.11
N LEU A 210 -20.14 22.09 0.22
CA LEU A 210 -19.80 20.68 0.42
C LEU A 210 -18.68 20.58 1.45
N GLU A 211 -18.94 19.89 2.55
CA GLU A 211 -18.00 19.65 3.63
C GLU A 211 -18.04 18.19 4.02
N TYR A 212 -16.88 17.50 3.98
CA TYR A 212 -16.76 16.16 4.53
C TYR A 212 -16.63 16.22 6.05
N LEU A 213 -17.33 15.33 6.74
CA LEU A 213 -17.40 15.25 8.20
C LEU A 213 -16.61 14.01 8.70
N PRO A 214 -15.28 14.10 8.88
CA PRO A 214 -14.42 12.95 9.12
C PRO A 214 -14.85 12.08 10.30
N TRP A 215 -15.26 12.68 11.42
CA TRP A 215 -15.68 11.96 12.62
C TRP A 215 -17.09 11.34 12.55
N LYS A 216 -17.85 11.62 11.49
CA LYS A 216 -19.18 11.05 11.30
C LYS A 216 -19.07 9.71 10.55
N VAL A 217 -18.58 8.70 11.27
CA VAL A 217 -18.43 7.31 10.75
C VAL A 217 -19.21 6.40 11.69
N ASP A 218 -20.11 5.60 11.12
CA ASP A 218 -20.93 4.62 11.84
C ASP A 218 -21.19 3.41 10.91
N VAL A 219 -21.57 2.28 11.48
CA VAL A 219 -21.91 1.07 10.75
C VAL A 219 -23.14 1.30 9.87
N ASP A 220 -24.12 2.04 10.36
CA ASP A 220 -25.30 2.44 9.61
C ASP A 220 -25.54 3.94 9.68
N ILE A 221 -25.31 4.60 8.55
CA ILE A 221 -25.57 6.03 8.36
C ILE A 221 -26.78 6.31 7.49
N SER A 222 -27.52 5.28 7.08
CA SER A 222 -28.65 5.38 6.16
C SER A 222 -29.72 6.33 6.73
N GLY A 223 -30.17 7.28 5.91
CA GLY A 223 -31.16 8.27 6.27
C GLY A 223 -30.68 9.36 7.24
N LYS A 224 -29.41 9.35 7.66
CA LYS A 224 -28.84 10.43 8.47
C LYS A 224 -28.63 11.69 7.61
N PRO A 225 -28.77 12.90 8.17
CA PRO A 225 -28.55 14.15 7.41
C PRO A 225 -27.15 14.27 6.80
N PHE A 226 -26.16 13.57 7.35
CA PHE A 226 -24.78 13.56 6.93
C PHE A 226 -24.39 12.32 6.06
N GLU A 227 -25.34 11.48 5.70
CA GLU A 227 -25.09 10.20 5.00
C GLU A 227 -24.13 10.35 3.81
N LYS A 228 -24.32 11.38 2.98
CA LYS A 228 -23.54 11.58 1.77
C LYS A 228 -22.21 12.31 1.96
N VAL A 229 -21.99 12.90 3.14
CA VAL A 229 -20.77 13.66 3.45
C VAL A 229 -20.00 13.06 4.63
N ALA A 230 -20.44 11.91 5.13
CA ALA A 230 -19.82 11.20 6.24
C ALA A 230 -18.41 10.72 5.92
N GLY A 231 -17.50 10.87 6.88
CA GLY A 231 -16.12 10.38 6.82
C GLY A 231 -15.19 11.19 5.91
N ALA A 232 -13.89 11.02 6.11
CA ALA A 232 -12.86 11.55 5.21
C ALA A 232 -12.74 10.66 3.95
N ARG A 233 -12.59 11.26 2.78
CA ARG A 233 -12.65 10.56 1.50
C ARG A 233 -11.26 10.30 0.94
N MET A 234 -11.09 9.19 0.23
CA MET A 234 -9.81 8.77 -0.33
C MET A 234 -9.27 9.78 -1.36
N LYS A 235 -7.99 10.13 -1.22
CA LYS A 235 -7.31 11.12 -2.06
C LYS A 235 -6.00 10.61 -2.66
N LYS A 236 -5.41 9.60 -2.08
CA LYS A 236 -4.03 9.14 -2.26
C LYS A 236 -3.52 9.17 -3.71
N TYR A 237 -4.31 8.68 -4.67
CA TYR A 237 -3.94 8.68 -6.09
C TYR A 237 -4.34 9.98 -6.78
N ALA A 238 -3.45 10.51 -7.60
CA ALA A 238 -3.72 11.66 -8.42
C ALA A 238 -4.89 11.39 -9.38
N ILE A 239 -5.67 12.42 -9.64
CA ILE A 239 -6.81 12.33 -10.57
C ILE A 239 -6.28 12.38 -11.99
N ASP A 240 -6.53 11.34 -12.77
CA ASP A 240 -6.30 11.35 -14.21
C ASP A 240 -7.41 12.14 -14.92
N LYS A 241 -7.11 13.39 -15.26
CA LYS A 241 -8.05 14.27 -15.98
C LYS A 241 -8.29 13.86 -17.44
N THR A 242 -7.44 12.98 -17.97
CA THR A 242 -7.57 12.43 -19.33
C THR A 242 -8.30 11.10 -19.34
N ALA A 243 -8.70 10.61 -18.17
CA ALA A 243 -9.42 9.36 -18.02
C ALA A 243 -10.76 9.42 -18.77
N THR A 244 -11.02 8.38 -19.53
CA THR A 244 -12.28 8.21 -20.26
C THR A 244 -13.36 7.62 -19.36
N LYS A 245 -14.61 7.63 -19.81
CA LYS A 245 -15.75 7.01 -19.10
C LYS A 245 -15.80 7.47 -17.64
N ASP A 246 -15.90 8.78 -17.44
CA ASP A 246 -16.17 9.39 -16.14
C ASP A 246 -15.13 9.06 -15.06
N GLY A 247 -13.87 8.90 -15.45
CA GLY A 247 -12.76 8.61 -14.54
C GLY A 247 -12.67 7.15 -14.11
N LYS A 248 -13.38 6.22 -14.79
CA LYS A 248 -13.31 4.79 -14.49
C LYS A 248 -12.03 4.13 -14.98
N LEU A 249 -11.47 4.67 -16.06
CA LEU A 249 -10.26 4.15 -16.67
C LEU A 249 -9.14 5.16 -16.43
N MET A 250 -8.07 4.74 -15.80
CA MET A 250 -6.96 5.60 -15.39
C MET A 250 -5.62 4.96 -15.78
N ASP A 251 -4.61 5.78 -15.94
CA ASP A 251 -3.25 5.34 -16.25
C ASP A 251 -2.38 5.15 -14.99
N ASN A 252 -2.84 5.59 -13.82
CA ASN A 252 -2.06 5.38 -12.59
C ASN A 252 -1.92 3.90 -12.30
N ASP A 253 -0.70 3.39 -12.22
CA ASP A 253 -0.42 2.03 -11.75
C ASP A 253 -0.84 1.86 -10.30
N ILE A 254 -1.39 0.69 -9.97
CA ILE A 254 -1.77 0.36 -8.59
C ILE A 254 -0.53 -0.10 -7.84
N VAL A 255 -0.10 0.68 -6.88
CA VAL A 255 1.10 0.43 -6.09
C VAL A 255 0.85 -0.64 -5.04
N LEU A 256 1.64 -1.73 -5.10
CA LEU A 256 1.61 -2.82 -4.14
C LEU A 256 2.76 -2.74 -3.15
N PHE A 257 4.01 -2.53 -3.63
CA PHE A 257 5.21 -2.48 -2.81
C PHE A 257 6.02 -1.23 -3.11
N ARG A 258 6.51 -0.57 -2.04
CA ARG A 258 7.33 0.64 -2.10
C ARG A 258 8.56 0.55 -1.19
N TYR A 259 9.59 1.31 -1.52
CA TYR A 259 10.83 1.36 -0.74
C TYR A 259 10.63 1.92 0.69
N ALA A 260 9.64 2.77 0.92
CA ALA A 260 9.26 3.18 2.28
C ALA A 260 8.95 1.97 3.18
N ASP A 261 8.24 0.95 2.66
CA ASP A 261 7.97 -0.29 3.40
C ASP A 261 9.26 -1.09 3.68
N VAL A 262 10.23 -1.06 2.76
CA VAL A 262 11.56 -1.66 2.97
C VAL A 262 12.29 -1.01 4.14
N LEU A 263 12.28 0.33 4.22
CA LEU A 263 12.89 1.05 5.33
C LEU A 263 12.21 0.75 6.67
N LEU A 264 10.87 0.70 6.68
CA LEU A 264 10.10 0.37 7.88
C LEU A 264 10.33 -1.08 8.32
N MET A 265 10.34 -2.05 7.40
CA MET A 265 10.68 -3.44 7.70
C MET A 265 12.09 -3.58 8.29
N LYS A 266 13.06 -2.87 7.69
CA LYS A 266 14.45 -2.87 8.18
C LYS A 266 14.54 -2.24 9.58
N SER A 267 13.88 -1.10 9.79
CA SER A 267 13.82 -0.43 11.10
C SER A 267 13.27 -1.36 12.18
N GLU A 268 12.14 -2.02 11.92
CA GLU A 268 11.53 -2.97 12.85
C GLU A 268 12.45 -4.15 13.14
N ALA A 269 13.07 -4.73 12.11
CA ALA A 269 13.98 -5.85 12.24
C ALA A 269 15.24 -5.50 13.06
N LEU A 270 15.81 -4.31 12.85
CA LEU A 270 16.94 -3.81 13.64
C LEU A 270 16.59 -3.74 15.12
N VAL A 271 15.43 -3.16 15.47
CA VAL A 271 14.98 -3.04 16.87
C VAL A 271 14.71 -4.41 17.47
N ARG A 272 14.01 -5.31 16.77
CA ARG A 272 13.73 -6.67 17.25
C ARG A 272 15.00 -7.50 17.41
N ASN A 273 16.03 -7.23 16.62
CA ASN A 273 17.34 -7.88 16.76
C ASN A 273 18.20 -7.30 17.90
N GLY A 274 17.75 -6.23 18.55
CA GLY A 274 18.42 -5.58 19.68
C GLY A 274 19.27 -4.38 19.28
N GLY A 275 19.16 -3.91 18.04
CA GLY A 275 19.82 -2.72 17.52
C GLY A 275 18.93 -1.46 17.56
N ASN A 276 19.31 -0.45 16.79
CA ASN A 276 18.58 0.81 16.63
C ASN A 276 18.10 0.96 15.18
N GLY A 277 16.80 1.14 14.98
CA GLY A 277 16.15 1.34 13.67
C GLY A 277 15.72 2.78 13.41
N GLU A 278 16.12 3.74 14.23
CA GLU A 278 15.68 5.14 14.17
C GLU A 278 16.11 5.83 12.86
N ALA A 279 17.29 5.49 12.35
CA ALA A 279 17.81 6.07 11.13
C ALA A 279 16.96 5.72 9.90
N GLU A 280 16.46 4.50 9.81
CA GLU A 280 15.55 4.06 8.76
C GLU A 280 14.15 4.65 8.95
N LEU A 281 13.63 4.65 10.18
CA LEU A 281 12.31 5.18 10.52
C LEU A 281 12.19 6.66 10.17
N ASN A 282 13.19 7.46 10.52
CA ASN A 282 13.17 8.92 10.32
C ASN A 282 13.33 9.36 8.85
N GLN A 283 13.57 8.44 7.93
CA GLN A 283 13.59 8.76 6.49
C GLN A 283 12.18 8.76 5.89
N VAL A 284 11.25 8.03 6.49
CA VAL A 284 9.86 7.86 6.01
C VAL A 284 8.93 8.86 6.67
#